data_f416a83ca9fab29e7d6d49c6da3ea0e1
#
_entry.id   f416a83ca9fab29e7d6d49c6da3ea0e1
#
_cell.length_a   1.000
_cell.length_b   1.000
_cell.length_c   1.000
_cell.angle_alpha   90.00
_cell.angle_beta   90.00
_cell.angle_gamma   90.00
#
_symmetry.space_group_name_H-M   'P 1'
#
loop_
_entity.id
_entity.type
_entity.pdbx_description
1 polymer ?
#
loop_
_entity_poly.entity_id
_entity_poly.type
_entity_poly.pdbx_seq_one_letter_code
_entity_poly.pdbx_strand_id
1 'polypeptide(L)'
;MPEWTTACPDWAERLIRGDSIIPSPIFPEMAEQALDVFKQLKIVDAPGSPTFGEACAQWVFDLVASIFGAYDPETGRRLITEWFILIPKKNSKSTIAAGIMMTALILNWRQSAEFSILAPTVEVANNAYAPARDMIQRDDDLDALMHVQTHIKSITHRESGATLKVVAADSNTVGGKKSVGTLVDELWLFGKRHDAENMLREAIGGLASRPEGFVIYLTTQSDEPPAGVFKQKLQYARDVRDGVIQDKRFVPVIFEHPPEMVARKEHLLSENLALVNPNLGYSVDREFLEREFTKAQQGGEESFRGFLAKHGNVEIGLALRSDRWAGADFWEDAVEPCTLEQMLDRCEVIDLGIDGGGLDDLLGAYAIGREKDTGKKLGWGHAWAHPSVLERRKEIAPALQDFAKAGHLTLVRRVGDDVDELADIAEQIHEAGLLDKIGCDPVGLGAILDKLEERGIPNDKIVGVSQGWKLGGAIKTAERWLAEGSFAPAAQPMMAWCVGNARVEPRANSILITKQASGSAKIDPLMAMFNAVTLMALNPPAATKKFQMFVLG
;
A
#
# COMPACT_ATOMS: atom_id res chain seq x y z
N MET A 1 2.56 36.32 -10.68
CA MET A 1 3.09 35.20 -9.90
C MET A 1 3.89 34.34 -10.85
N PRO A 2 5.05 33.79 -10.45
CA PRO A 2 5.79 32.86 -11.29
C PRO A 2 4.93 31.64 -11.65
N GLU A 3 5.13 31.10 -12.85
CA GLU A 3 4.52 29.81 -13.23
C GLU A 3 5.40 28.67 -12.76
N TRP A 4 4.81 27.63 -12.14
CA TRP A 4 5.52 26.43 -11.73
C TRP A 4 4.65 25.20 -11.93
N THR A 5 5.31 24.05 -12.03
CA THR A 5 4.68 22.73 -12.03
C THR A 5 5.33 21.82 -10.98
N THR A 6 4.55 20.92 -10.43
CA THR A 6 4.99 19.85 -9.53
C THR A 6 5.04 18.50 -10.25
N ALA A 7 4.48 18.42 -11.46
CA ALA A 7 4.55 17.26 -12.32
C ALA A 7 5.94 17.12 -12.97
N CYS A 8 6.35 15.89 -13.16
CA CYS A 8 7.58 15.48 -13.83
C CYS A 8 7.30 14.25 -14.70
N PRO A 9 6.50 14.38 -15.78
CA PRO A 9 6.09 13.21 -16.59
C PRO A 9 7.27 12.53 -17.29
N ASP A 10 8.37 13.24 -17.50
CA ASP A 10 9.64 12.76 -18.06
C ASP A 10 10.62 12.21 -16.99
N TRP A 11 10.10 11.91 -15.77
CA TRP A 11 10.92 11.47 -14.63
C TRP A 11 11.78 10.25 -14.91
N ALA A 12 11.25 9.27 -15.67
CA ALA A 12 11.97 8.05 -15.99
C ALA A 12 13.22 8.33 -16.86
N GLU A 13 13.06 9.18 -17.88
CA GLU A 13 14.16 9.61 -18.74
C GLU A 13 15.18 10.44 -17.97
N ARG A 14 14.73 11.36 -17.12
CA ARG A 14 15.60 12.17 -16.24
C ARG A 14 16.42 11.26 -15.32
N LEU A 15 15.76 10.32 -14.66
CA LEU A 15 16.42 9.40 -13.73
C LEU A 15 17.51 8.58 -14.46
N ILE A 16 17.24 8.06 -15.66
CA ILE A 16 18.20 7.31 -16.47
C ILE A 16 19.39 8.20 -16.89
N ARG A 17 19.16 9.49 -17.19
CA ARG A 17 20.23 10.44 -17.57
C ARG A 17 20.99 11.00 -16.37
N GLY A 18 20.51 10.78 -15.14
CA GLY A 18 21.04 11.39 -13.93
C GLY A 18 20.64 12.86 -13.75
N ASP A 19 19.60 13.30 -14.44
CA ASP A 19 19.02 14.64 -14.28
C ASP A 19 18.13 14.69 -13.02
N SER A 20 17.97 15.89 -12.45
CA SER A 20 17.10 16.06 -11.27
C SER A 20 15.62 15.86 -11.61
N ILE A 21 14.95 15.05 -10.76
CA ILE A 21 13.49 14.87 -10.78
C ILE A 21 12.77 15.83 -9.82
N ILE A 22 13.53 16.71 -9.18
CA ILE A 22 13.03 17.67 -8.18
C ILE A 22 12.82 19.01 -8.87
N PRO A 23 11.69 19.68 -8.68
CA PRO A 23 11.43 20.97 -9.30
C PRO A 23 12.37 22.04 -8.75
N SER A 24 12.80 22.95 -9.62
CA SER A 24 13.59 24.13 -9.25
C SER A 24 12.84 25.01 -8.25
N PRO A 25 13.55 25.77 -7.39
CA PRO A 25 12.93 26.68 -6.44
C PRO A 25 12.17 27.79 -7.16
N ILE A 26 10.98 28.13 -6.64
CA ILE A 26 10.16 29.24 -7.18
C ILE A 26 10.78 30.59 -6.82
N PHE A 27 11.35 30.68 -5.60
CA PHE A 27 12.03 31.86 -5.07
C PHE A 27 13.49 31.49 -4.75
N PRO A 28 14.44 31.70 -5.70
CA PRO A 28 15.84 31.30 -5.53
C PRO A 28 16.53 31.91 -4.30
N GLU A 29 16.24 33.15 -3.96
CA GLU A 29 16.81 33.85 -2.81
C GLU A 29 16.46 33.13 -1.48
N MET A 30 15.23 32.64 -1.34
CA MET A 30 14.83 31.87 -0.16
C MET A 30 15.51 30.50 -0.11
N ALA A 31 15.73 29.91 -1.28
CA ALA A 31 16.47 28.66 -1.41
C ALA A 31 17.94 28.84 -1.02
N GLU A 32 18.62 29.88 -1.49
CA GLU A 32 20.02 30.20 -1.18
C GLU A 32 20.20 30.41 0.32
N GLN A 33 19.35 31.23 0.94
CA GLN A 33 19.39 31.47 2.39
C GLN A 33 19.27 30.17 3.19
N ALA A 34 18.38 29.28 2.78
CA ALA A 34 18.22 27.98 3.45
C ALA A 34 19.41 27.03 3.21
N LEU A 35 19.95 27.03 2.00
CA LEU A 35 21.13 26.24 1.65
C LEU A 35 22.37 26.69 2.42
N ASP A 36 22.53 27.99 2.66
CA ASP A 36 23.64 28.51 3.46
C ASP A 36 23.60 27.99 4.89
N VAL A 37 22.41 27.93 5.50
CA VAL A 37 22.24 27.33 6.83
C VAL A 37 22.41 25.81 6.77
N PHE A 38 21.72 25.13 5.87
CA PHE A 38 21.71 23.66 5.78
C PHE A 38 23.12 23.10 5.55
N LYS A 39 23.89 23.71 4.64
CA LYS A 39 25.23 23.24 4.30
C LYS A 39 26.23 23.34 5.46
N GLN A 40 25.99 24.21 6.45
CA GLN A 40 26.85 24.37 7.62
C GLN A 40 26.55 23.37 8.73
N LEU A 41 25.36 22.79 8.78
CA LEU A 41 25.01 21.77 9.77
C LEU A 41 25.90 20.53 9.63
N LYS A 42 26.26 19.90 10.76
CA LYS A 42 27.19 18.75 10.80
C LYS A 42 26.46 17.41 10.81
N ILE A 43 26.99 16.43 10.08
CA ILE A 43 26.57 15.04 10.12
C ILE A 43 27.42 14.33 11.18
N VAL A 44 26.94 14.32 12.42
CA VAL A 44 27.73 13.94 13.61
C VAL A 44 28.07 12.45 13.65
N ASP A 45 27.21 11.59 13.10
CA ASP A 45 27.38 10.13 13.06
C ASP A 45 28.23 9.64 11.85
N ALA A 46 28.68 10.57 11.00
CA ALA A 46 29.61 10.26 9.92
C ALA A 46 31.08 10.43 10.35
N PRO A 47 32.03 9.66 9.78
CA PRO A 47 33.46 9.81 10.06
C PRO A 47 33.95 11.23 9.83
N GLY A 48 34.57 11.82 10.83
CA GLY A 48 35.06 13.20 10.78
C GLY A 48 34.01 14.28 10.98
N SER A 49 32.76 13.90 11.21
CA SER A 49 31.61 14.81 11.37
C SER A 49 31.56 15.93 10.32
N PRO A 50 31.56 15.58 9.01
CA PRO A 50 31.54 16.58 7.95
C PRO A 50 30.25 17.40 8.00
N THR A 51 30.28 18.55 7.36
CA THR A 51 29.04 19.32 7.12
C THR A 51 28.19 18.69 6.01
N PHE A 52 26.91 19.01 5.95
CA PHE A 52 26.05 18.60 4.82
C PHE A 52 26.58 19.15 3.49
N GLY A 53 27.20 20.34 3.52
CA GLY A 53 27.83 20.93 2.33
C GLY A 53 28.99 20.10 1.76
N GLU A 54 29.73 19.39 2.61
CA GLU A 54 30.86 18.55 2.24
C GLU A 54 30.47 17.12 1.86
N ALA A 55 29.38 16.59 2.46
CA ALA A 55 29.08 15.15 2.41
C ALA A 55 27.82 14.77 1.63
N CYS A 56 27.02 15.72 1.15
CA CYS A 56 25.77 15.41 0.46
C CYS A 56 25.90 15.43 -1.07
N ALA A 57 25.15 14.55 -1.70
CA ALA A 57 24.92 14.55 -3.14
C ALA A 57 24.02 15.74 -3.58
N GLN A 58 24.11 16.15 -4.84
CA GLN A 58 23.42 17.32 -5.39
C GLN A 58 21.89 17.28 -5.19
N TRP A 59 21.25 16.11 -5.34
CA TRP A 59 19.81 15.98 -5.17
C TRP A 59 19.31 16.43 -3.79
N VAL A 60 20.14 16.35 -2.75
CA VAL A 60 19.79 16.82 -1.40
C VAL A 60 19.68 18.35 -1.40
N PHE A 61 20.61 19.02 -2.07
CA PHE A 61 20.55 20.48 -2.20
C PHE A 61 19.37 20.92 -3.07
N ASP A 62 19.06 20.18 -4.14
CA ASP A 62 17.87 20.42 -4.97
C ASP A 62 16.58 20.28 -4.14
N LEU A 63 16.53 19.26 -3.25
CA LEU A 63 15.39 19.05 -2.36
C LEU A 63 15.23 20.20 -1.35
N VAL A 64 16.32 20.60 -0.69
CA VAL A 64 16.32 21.75 0.24
C VAL A 64 15.90 23.02 -0.49
N ALA A 65 16.47 23.26 -1.67
CA ALA A 65 16.12 24.43 -2.50
C ALA A 65 14.65 24.42 -2.89
N SER A 66 14.11 23.30 -3.31
CA SER A 66 12.68 23.15 -3.64
C SER A 66 11.78 23.43 -2.44
N ILE A 67 12.13 22.90 -1.24
CA ILE A 67 11.34 23.08 -0.02
C ILE A 67 11.33 24.54 0.41
N PHE A 68 12.47 25.17 0.56
CA PHE A 68 12.57 26.52 1.09
C PHE A 68 12.26 27.59 0.04
N GLY A 69 12.65 27.36 -1.21
CA GLY A 69 12.30 28.23 -2.33
C GLY A 69 10.83 28.19 -2.77
N ALA A 70 9.97 27.46 -2.08
CA ALA A 70 8.53 27.49 -2.24
C ALA A 70 7.85 28.60 -1.39
N TYR A 71 8.59 29.29 -0.53
CA TYR A 71 8.09 30.36 0.34
C TYR A 71 8.17 31.71 -0.36
N ASP A 72 7.02 32.38 -0.47
CA ASP A 72 6.90 33.74 -1.00
C ASP A 72 7.14 34.75 0.12
N PRO A 73 8.25 35.51 0.10
CA PRO A 73 8.58 36.47 1.15
C PRO A 73 7.68 37.69 1.15
N GLU A 74 7.06 38.04 0.01
CA GLU A 74 6.18 39.21 -0.09
C GLU A 74 4.83 38.96 0.60
N THR A 75 4.27 37.76 0.39
CA THR A 75 2.95 37.42 0.94
C THR A 75 3.03 36.66 2.26
N GLY A 76 4.22 36.20 2.66
CA GLY A 76 4.42 35.35 3.83
C GLY A 76 3.77 33.95 3.71
N ARG A 77 3.56 33.49 2.49
CA ARG A 77 2.85 32.23 2.19
C ARG A 77 3.77 31.24 1.47
N ARG A 78 3.49 29.97 1.68
CA ARG A 78 4.15 28.92 0.94
C ARG A 78 3.27 28.48 -0.25
N LEU A 79 3.85 28.46 -1.44
CA LEU A 79 3.14 28.09 -2.66
C LEU A 79 3.06 26.57 -2.84
N ILE A 80 4.09 25.83 -2.39
CA ILE A 80 4.07 24.37 -2.29
C ILE A 80 4.10 24.04 -0.80
N THR A 81 3.21 23.16 -0.35
CA THR A 81 3.00 22.85 1.08
C THR A 81 3.26 21.41 1.45
N GLU A 82 3.31 20.50 0.48
CA GLU A 82 3.50 19.07 0.74
C GLU A 82 4.61 18.50 -0.16
N TRP A 83 5.50 17.68 0.42
CA TRP A 83 6.51 16.90 -0.30
C TRP A 83 6.35 15.43 0.06
N PHE A 84 6.20 14.57 -0.94
CA PHE A 84 6.22 13.11 -0.78
C PHE A 84 7.55 12.57 -1.31
N ILE A 85 8.34 11.93 -0.42
CA ILE A 85 9.70 11.53 -0.72
C ILE A 85 9.82 10.02 -0.50
N LEU A 86 9.94 9.27 -1.60
CA LEU A 86 10.17 7.82 -1.60
C LEU A 86 11.62 7.54 -1.99
N ILE A 87 12.41 7.08 -1.04
CA ILE A 87 13.84 6.77 -1.21
C ILE A 87 14.16 5.43 -0.53
N PRO A 88 15.01 4.55 -1.10
CA PRO A 88 15.42 3.30 -0.47
C PRO A 88 16.11 3.49 0.89
N LYS A 89 16.18 2.43 1.68
CA LYS A 89 16.94 2.42 2.94
C LYS A 89 18.42 2.75 2.73
N LYS A 90 19.06 3.30 3.77
CA LYS A 90 20.48 3.69 3.83
C LYS A 90 20.85 4.95 3.04
N ASN A 91 19.92 5.60 2.37
CA ASN A 91 20.14 6.88 1.69
C ASN A 91 20.07 8.10 2.64
N SER A 92 20.42 7.95 3.92
CA SER A 92 20.48 9.00 4.97
C SER A 92 19.22 9.86 5.10
N LYS A 93 18.05 9.34 4.69
CA LYS A 93 16.81 10.11 4.64
C LYS A 93 16.42 10.79 5.95
N SER A 94 16.55 10.10 7.11
CA SER A 94 16.17 10.67 8.41
C SER A 94 17.18 11.73 8.88
N THR A 95 18.48 11.58 8.56
CA THR A 95 19.52 12.57 8.84
C THR A 95 19.33 13.83 7.98
N ILE A 96 19.02 13.67 6.67
CA ILE A 96 18.70 14.77 5.77
C ILE A 96 17.44 15.51 6.25
N ALA A 97 16.39 14.77 6.62
CA ALA A 97 15.17 15.36 7.16
C ALA A 97 15.40 16.11 8.47
N ALA A 98 16.28 15.59 9.35
CA ALA A 98 16.69 16.30 10.56
C ALA A 98 17.36 17.65 10.23
N GLY A 99 18.25 17.67 9.24
CA GLY A 99 18.89 18.91 8.75
C GLY A 99 17.86 19.91 8.18
N ILE A 100 16.88 19.43 7.40
CA ILE A 100 15.79 20.25 6.88
C ILE A 100 14.95 20.84 8.02
N MET A 101 14.56 20.02 9.01
CA MET A 101 13.76 20.50 10.16
C MET A 101 14.55 21.47 11.04
N MET A 102 15.86 21.26 11.22
CA MET A 102 16.74 22.21 11.92
C MET A 102 16.87 23.52 11.17
N THR A 103 17.08 23.48 9.84
CA THR A 103 17.09 24.69 8.99
C THR A 103 15.77 25.45 9.11
N ALA A 104 14.64 24.75 9.08
CA ALA A 104 13.32 25.35 9.25
C ALA A 104 13.13 26.00 10.63
N LEU A 105 13.65 25.38 11.70
CA LEU A 105 13.60 25.90 13.06
C LEU A 105 14.49 27.16 13.22
N ILE A 106 15.70 27.15 12.63
CA ILE A 106 16.65 28.26 12.65
C ILE A 106 16.10 29.49 11.90
N LEU A 107 15.55 29.28 10.71
CA LEU A 107 15.01 30.34 9.85
C LEU A 107 13.59 30.78 10.24
N ASN A 108 13.02 30.17 11.28
CA ASN A 108 11.65 30.48 11.68
C ASN A 108 11.52 31.87 12.28
N TRP A 109 10.62 32.66 11.71
CA TRP A 109 10.31 34.01 12.19
C TRP A 109 9.12 34.08 13.15
N ARG A 110 8.30 33.04 13.21
CA ARG A 110 7.08 33.02 14.02
C ARG A 110 7.41 32.72 15.49
N GLN A 111 6.90 33.56 16.38
CA GLN A 111 7.01 33.31 17.82
C GLN A 111 6.21 32.09 18.24
N SER A 112 6.80 31.26 19.09
CA SER A 112 6.21 30.03 19.64
C SER A 112 5.67 29.07 18.55
N ALA A 113 6.33 29.01 17.39
CA ALA A 113 6.01 28.07 16.32
C ALA A 113 6.21 26.64 16.78
N GLU A 114 5.35 25.73 16.31
CA GLU A 114 5.50 24.30 16.57
C GLU A 114 5.95 23.58 15.29
N PHE A 115 7.03 22.80 15.40
CA PHE A 115 7.47 21.84 14.41
C PHE A 115 7.36 20.45 15.00
N SER A 116 7.00 19.46 14.20
CA SER A 116 6.77 18.08 14.68
C SER A 116 7.45 17.03 13.80
N ILE A 117 7.99 16.01 14.46
CA ILE A 117 8.41 14.75 13.85
C ILE A 117 7.36 13.71 14.25
N LEU A 118 6.52 13.32 13.29
CA LEU A 118 5.49 12.31 13.46
C LEU A 118 5.99 10.97 12.90
N ALA A 119 5.99 9.94 13.72
CA ALA A 119 6.34 8.59 13.29
C ALA A 119 5.44 7.56 14.00
N PRO A 120 5.37 6.31 13.53
CA PRO A 120 4.52 5.28 14.11
C PRO A 120 4.83 5.01 15.59
N THR A 121 6.10 5.10 15.98
CA THR A 121 6.58 4.94 17.36
C THR A 121 7.60 6.01 17.71
N VAL A 122 7.80 6.24 19.01
CA VAL A 122 8.87 7.15 19.51
C VAL A 122 10.26 6.68 19.07
N GLU A 123 10.47 5.38 18.97
CA GLU A 123 11.74 4.80 18.53
C GLU A 123 12.05 5.17 17.07
N VAL A 124 11.07 5.02 16.17
CA VAL A 124 11.21 5.43 14.76
C VAL A 124 11.44 6.93 14.65
N ALA A 125 10.67 7.76 15.37
CA ALA A 125 10.86 9.21 15.36
C ALA A 125 12.26 9.63 15.85
N ASN A 126 12.89 8.81 16.68
CA ASN A 126 14.24 9.07 17.18
C ASN A 126 15.29 9.03 16.05
N ASN A 127 15.02 8.37 14.93
CA ASN A 127 15.93 8.33 13.78
C ASN A 127 16.16 9.72 13.16
N ALA A 128 15.17 10.61 13.23
CA ALA A 128 15.31 12.00 12.79
C ALA A 128 15.61 12.96 13.96
N TYR A 129 15.10 12.68 15.18
CA TYR A 129 15.36 13.52 16.34
C TYR A 129 16.81 13.46 16.83
N ALA A 130 17.42 12.26 16.90
CA ALA A 130 18.77 12.11 17.40
C ALA A 130 19.79 12.89 16.56
N PRO A 131 19.82 12.81 15.21
CA PRO A 131 20.69 13.66 14.42
C PRO A 131 20.48 15.15 14.66
N ALA A 132 19.23 15.63 14.78
CA ALA A 132 18.95 17.03 15.07
C ALA A 132 19.50 17.49 16.43
N ARG A 133 19.34 16.66 17.46
CA ARG A 133 19.95 16.89 18.78
C ARG A 133 21.49 16.93 18.69
N ASP A 134 22.06 15.98 18.00
CA ASP A 134 23.53 15.81 17.95
C ASP A 134 24.21 16.94 17.17
N MET A 135 23.55 17.49 16.14
CA MET A 135 23.98 18.72 15.44
C MET A 135 24.16 19.87 16.42
N ILE A 136 23.21 20.06 17.34
CA ILE A 136 23.24 21.11 18.35
C ILE A 136 24.37 20.87 19.35
N GLN A 137 24.47 19.65 19.89
CA GLN A 137 25.48 19.30 20.93
C GLN A 137 26.92 19.35 20.45
N ARG A 138 27.16 19.42 19.14
CA ARG A 138 28.49 19.47 18.52
C ARG A 138 28.80 20.82 17.85
N ASP A 139 27.98 21.84 18.16
CA ASP A 139 28.14 23.17 17.62
C ASP A 139 27.80 24.21 18.70
N ASP A 140 28.78 24.99 19.13
CA ASP A 140 28.65 25.93 20.24
C ASP A 140 27.64 27.04 19.95
N ASP A 141 27.53 27.49 18.68
CA ASP A 141 26.59 28.53 18.28
C ASP A 141 25.14 27.98 18.29
N LEU A 142 24.97 26.73 17.82
CA LEU A 142 23.66 26.07 17.90
C LEU A 142 23.27 25.73 19.34
N ASP A 143 24.19 25.33 20.21
CA ASP A 143 23.91 25.06 21.64
C ASP A 143 23.52 26.36 22.37
N ALA A 144 24.17 27.48 22.04
CA ALA A 144 23.77 28.80 22.55
C ALA A 144 22.37 29.22 22.09
N LEU A 145 21.98 28.90 20.85
CA LEU A 145 20.71 29.26 20.23
C LEU A 145 19.55 28.35 20.63
N MET A 146 19.82 27.06 20.90
CA MET A 146 18.81 26.03 21.11
C MET A 146 18.84 25.50 22.54
N HIS A 147 17.71 24.99 23.02
CA HIS A 147 17.59 24.27 24.28
C HIS A 147 17.06 22.86 24.01
N VAL A 148 17.88 21.85 24.27
CA VAL A 148 17.55 20.44 24.06
C VAL A 148 17.02 19.80 25.33
N GLN A 149 15.81 19.23 25.26
CA GLN A 149 15.15 18.48 26.34
C GLN A 149 15.02 17.01 25.95
N THR A 150 16.06 16.21 26.20
CA THR A 150 16.16 14.82 25.73
C THR A 150 15.05 13.91 26.26
N HIS A 151 14.60 14.13 27.51
CA HIS A 151 13.59 13.27 28.14
C HIS A 151 12.20 13.39 27.51
N ILE A 152 11.84 14.56 26.95
CA ILE A 152 10.60 14.79 26.23
C ILE A 152 10.81 14.88 24.72
N LYS A 153 12.03 14.65 24.23
CA LYS A 153 12.43 14.73 22.83
C LYS A 153 11.98 16.03 22.17
N SER A 154 12.35 17.17 22.76
CA SER A 154 12.03 18.50 22.30
C SER A 154 13.28 19.35 22.16
N ILE A 155 13.34 20.17 21.12
CA ILE A 155 14.34 21.21 20.88
C ILE A 155 13.58 22.53 20.84
N THR A 156 14.04 23.52 21.60
CA THR A 156 13.41 24.85 21.66
C THR A 156 14.40 25.91 21.23
N HIS A 157 14.04 26.75 20.28
CA HIS A 157 14.78 27.95 19.91
C HIS A 157 14.59 29.00 21.01
N ARG A 158 15.68 29.43 21.64
CA ARG A 158 15.63 30.25 22.86
C ARG A 158 15.00 31.63 22.68
N GLU A 159 15.23 32.27 21.52
CA GLU A 159 14.71 33.62 21.25
C GLU A 159 13.24 33.62 20.83
N SER A 160 12.87 32.76 19.86
CA SER A 160 11.51 32.73 19.32
C SER A 160 10.54 31.85 20.12
N GLY A 161 11.05 31.00 21.02
CA GLY A 161 10.26 29.98 21.71
C GLY A 161 9.70 28.90 20.78
N ALA A 162 10.14 28.86 19.53
CA ALA A 162 9.73 27.84 18.58
C ALA A 162 10.28 26.47 19.00
N THR A 163 9.51 25.41 18.77
CA THR A 163 9.86 24.06 19.24
C THR A 163 9.79 23.04 18.11
N LEU A 164 10.75 22.12 18.08
CA LEU A 164 10.70 20.87 17.32
C LEU A 164 10.48 19.71 18.30
N LYS A 165 9.37 18.97 18.15
CA LYS A 165 8.98 17.90 19.08
C LYS A 165 8.70 16.59 18.35
N VAL A 166 9.06 15.48 19.02
CA VAL A 166 8.61 14.15 18.61
C VAL A 166 7.16 13.94 19.02
N VAL A 167 6.36 13.44 18.10
CA VAL A 167 4.97 13.05 18.30
C VAL A 167 4.81 11.61 17.83
N ALA A 168 4.60 10.69 18.78
CA ALA A 168 4.34 9.31 18.44
C ALA A 168 2.86 9.12 18.07
N ALA A 169 2.63 8.25 17.09
CA ALA A 169 1.30 7.94 16.58
C ALA A 169 0.40 7.16 17.57
N ASP A 170 0.95 6.59 18.62
CA ASP A 170 0.24 5.87 19.70
C ASP A 170 -0.23 6.78 20.84
N SER A 171 0.09 8.08 20.77
CA SER A 171 -0.41 9.05 21.75
C SER A 171 -1.71 9.69 21.26
N ASN A 172 -2.74 9.73 22.13
CA ASN A 172 -4.01 10.45 21.89
C ASN A 172 -3.82 11.99 21.75
N THR A 173 -2.60 12.46 21.54
CA THR A 173 -2.17 13.86 21.58
C THR A 173 -1.93 14.49 20.22
N VAL A 174 -2.29 13.83 19.12
CA VAL A 174 -2.09 14.38 17.75
C VAL A 174 -3.08 15.49 17.43
N GLY A 175 -4.27 15.48 18.05
CA GLY A 175 -5.33 16.45 17.78
C GLY A 175 -5.04 17.87 18.27
N GLY A 176 -5.44 18.87 17.45
CA GLY A 176 -5.44 20.29 17.82
C GLY A 176 -4.09 21.02 17.71
N LYS A 177 -3.04 20.38 17.18
CA LYS A 177 -1.72 21.02 16.99
C LYS A 177 -1.71 21.97 15.79
N LYS A 178 -1.07 23.13 15.98
CA LYS A 178 -0.91 24.15 14.93
C LYS A 178 0.54 24.12 14.40
N SER A 179 0.96 22.97 13.89
CA SER A 179 2.33 22.80 13.40
C SER A 179 2.59 23.67 12.16
N VAL A 180 3.74 24.34 12.15
CA VAL A 180 4.26 25.10 11.00
C VAL A 180 5.07 24.19 10.06
N GLY A 181 5.73 23.15 10.61
CA GLY A 181 6.45 22.16 9.83
C GLY A 181 6.23 20.77 10.41
N THR A 182 5.80 19.84 9.59
CA THR A 182 5.57 18.45 10.01
C THR A 182 6.39 17.51 9.14
N LEU A 183 7.25 16.71 9.78
CA LEU A 183 7.92 15.57 9.17
C LEU A 183 7.14 14.31 9.54
N VAL A 184 6.59 13.61 8.57
CA VAL A 184 6.00 12.27 8.73
C VAL A 184 7.06 11.26 8.28
N ASP A 185 7.72 10.59 9.23
CA ASP A 185 8.79 9.64 8.95
C ASP A 185 8.27 8.20 8.90
N GLU A 186 8.82 7.41 7.99
CA GLU A 186 8.44 6.02 7.70
C GLU A 186 6.93 5.85 7.42
N LEU A 187 6.40 6.66 6.50
CA LEU A 187 4.97 6.67 6.13
C LEU A 187 4.42 5.28 5.77
N TRP A 188 5.24 4.38 5.20
CA TRP A 188 4.82 3.02 4.87
C TRP A 188 4.32 2.22 6.08
N LEU A 189 4.85 2.49 7.29
CA LEU A 189 4.38 1.86 8.53
C LEU A 189 2.99 2.36 8.95
N PHE A 190 2.63 3.60 8.59
CA PHE A 190 1.28 4.10 8.80
C PHE A 190 0.25 3.38 7.92
N GLY A 191 0.65 2.85 6.77
CA GLY A 191 -0.20 2.00 5.93
C GLY A 191 -0.69 0.72 6.63
N LYS A 192 -0.02 0.30 7.71
CA LYS A 192 -0.41 -0.85 8.55
C LYS A 192 -1.30 -0.47 9.75
N ARG A 193 -1.72 0.79 9.87
CA ARG A 193 -2.52 1.30 11.00
C ARG A 193 -3.90 1.74 10.54
N HIS A 194 -4.94 1.28 11.22
CA HIS A 194 -6.34 1.60 10.91
C HIS A 194 -6.73 3.05 11.23
N ASP A 195 -6.02 3.70 12.17
CA ASP A 195 -6.28 5.07 12.64
C ASP A 195 -5.42 6.13 11.95
N ALA A 196 -4.51 5.71 11.07
CA ALA A 196 -3.49 6.58 10.47
C ALA A 196 -4.08 7.73 9.63
N GLU A 197 -5.19 7.51 8.93
CA GLU A 197 -5.83 8.55 8.11
C GLU A 197 -6.28 9.75 8.97
N ASN A 198 -6.90 9.47 10.13
CA ASN A 198 -7.32 10.50 11.07
C ASN A 198 -6.10 11.22 11.68
N MET A 199 -5.06 10.48 12.05
CA MET A 199 -3.85 11.04 12.63
C MET A 199 -3.13 11.99 11.65
N LEU A 200 -2.98 11.58 10.40
CA LEU A 200 -2.37 12.44 9.37
C LEU A 200 -3.24 13.67 9.09
N ARG A 201 -4.56 13.53 9.05
CA ARG A 201 -5.48 14.65 8.90
C ARG A 201 -5.34 15.67 10.02
N GLU A 202 -5.24 15.22 11.26
CA GLU A 202 -5.01 16.11 12.42
C GLU A 202 -3.63 16.79 12.36
N ALA A 203 -2.58 16.04 11.97
CA ALA A 203 -1.24 16.59 11.83
C ALA A 203 -1.14 17.68 10.75
N ILE A 204 -1.88 17.51 9.64
CA ILE A 204 -1.91 18.45 8.52
C ILE A 204 -2.90 19.61 8.78
N GLY A 205 -3.92 19.39 9.59
CA GLY A 205 -4.97 20.39 9.87
C GLY A 205 -4.43 21.73 10.35
N GLY A 206 -3.23 21.74 10.96
CA GLY A 206 -2.51 22.96 11.35
C GLY A 206 -2.20 23.90 10.19
N LEU A 207 -1.98 23.38 8.97
CA LEU A 207 -1.68 24.17 7.77
C LEU A 207 -2.80 25.16 7.40
N ALA A 208 -4.04 24.87 7.75
CA ALA A 208 -5.17 25.76 7.48
C ALA A 208 -5.00 27.16 8.11
N SER A 209 -4.30 27.26 9.25
CA SER A 209 -4.04 28.49 9.98
C SER A 209 -2.58 28.97 9.91
N ARG A 210 -1.74 28.27 9.15
CA ARG A 210 -0.31 28.54 8.99
C ARG A 210 0.04 28.58 7.49
N PRO A 211 -0.13 29.73 6.83
CA PRO A 211 0.09 29.87 5.38
C PRO A 211 1.55 29.61 4.97
N GLU A 212 2.51 29.75 5.88
CA GLU A 212 3.92 29.43 5.71
C GLU A 212 4.25 27.94 5.94
N GLY A 213 3.25 27.15 6.38
CA GLY A 213 3.46 25.80 6.84
C GLY A 213 3.75 24.78 5.73
N PHE A 214 4.36 23.66 6.11
CA PHE A 214 4.68 22.56 5.20
C PHE A 214 4.62 21.17 5.87
N VAL A 215 4.47 20.13 5.05
CA VAL A 215 4.55 18.73 5.43
C VAL A 215 5.51 17.98 4.52
N ILE A 216 6.37 17.16 5.10
CA ILE A 216 7.24 16.22 4.40
C ILE A 216 6.81 14.80 4.77
N TYR A 217 6.37 14.02 3.79
CA TYR A 217 6.15 12.58 3.92
C TYR A 217 7.40 11.86 3.46
N LEU A 218 8.10 11.22 4.38
CA LEU A 218 9.33 10.51 4.11
C LEU A 218 9.12 9.01 4.28
N THR A 219 9.52 8.24 3.28
CA THR A 219 9.26 6.80 3.28
C THR A 219 10.23 6.00 2.42
N THR A 220 10.26 4.70 2.66
CA THR A 220 10.72 3.66 1.73
C THR A 220 9.52 2.89 1.23
N GLN A 221 9.72 1.97 0.28
CA GLN A 221 8.68 1.04 -0.14
C GLN A 221 8.34 0.05 0.99
N SER A 222 7.07 -0.39 1.01
CA SER A 222 6.61 -1.41 1.96
C SER A 222 7.23 -2.77 1.66
N ASP A 223 7.46 -3.58 2.70
CA ASP A 223 7.85 -4.99 2.61
C ASP A 223 6.66 -5.95 2.37
N GLU A 224 5.48 -5.39 2.28
CA GLU A 224 4.22 -6.03 1.92
C GLU A 224 3.51 -5.19 0.86
N PRO A 225 2.47 -5.70 0.16
CA PRO A 225 1.67 -4.88 -0.74
C PRO A 225 1.20 -3.59 -0.05
N PRO A 226 1.36 -2.42 -0.69
CA PRO A 226 0.92 -1.16 -0.10
C PRO A 226 -0.56 -1.18 0.28
N ALA A 227 -0.89 -0.65 1.47
CA ALA A 227 -2.25 -0.58 1.99
C ALA A 227 -2.52 0.76 2.71
N GLY A 228 -3.79 1.06 2.96
CA GLY A 228 -4.23 2.22 3.74
C GLY A 228 -3.67 3.55 3.22
N VAL A 229 -3.32 4.43 4.14
CA VAL A 229 -2.85 5.79 3.80
C VAL A 229 -1.56 5.80 2.97
N PHE A 230 -0.68 4.80 3.15
CA PHE A 230 0.53 4.71 2.34
C PHE A 230 0.20 4.44 0.88
N LYS A 231 -0.68 3.46 0.59
CA LYS A 231 -1.14 3.15 -0.77
C LYS A 231 -1.78 4.38 -1.43
N GLN A 232 -2.68 5.05 -0.70
CA GLN A 232 -3.39 6.23 -1.22
C GLN A 232 -2.42 7.38 -1.54
N LYS A 233 -1.48 7.69 -0.61
CA LYS A 233 -0.50 8.76 -0.82
C LYS A 233 0.51 8.42 -1.92
N LEU A 234 0.96 7.16 -2.03
CA LEU A 234 1.86 6.71 -3.08
C LEU A 234 1.21 6.82 -4.46
N GLN A 235 -0.04 6.35 -4.60
CA GLN A 235 -0.77 6.48 -5.86
C GLN A 235 -1.01 7.94 -6.22
N TYR A 236 -1.47 8.74 -5.27
CA TYR A 236 -1.65 10.19 -5.48
C TYR A 236 -0.36 10.88 -5.93
N ALA A 237 0.77 10.53 -5.30
CA ALA A 237 2.08 11.08 -5.66
C ALA A 237 2.49 10.69 -7.10
N ARG A 238 2.25 9.45 -7.52
CA ARG A 238 2.46 9.01 -8.90
C ARG A 238 1.57 9.75 -9.88
N ASP A 239 0.28 9.90 -9.57
CA ASP A 239 -0.67 10.59 -10.43
C ASP A 239 -0.32 12.08 -10.61
N VAL A 240 0.18 12.75 -9.55
CA VAL A 240 0.69 14.13 -9.65
C VAL A 240 1.98 14.18 -10.45
N ARG A 241 2.94 13.27 -10.19
CA ARG A 241 4.20 13.19 -10.94
C ARG A 241 3.95 13.02 -12.43
N ASP A 242 3.07 12.11 -12.81
CA ASP A 242 2.78 11.76 -14.20
C ASP A 242 1.83 12.77 -14.89
N GLY A 243 1.37 13.81 -14.15
CA GLY A 243 0.51 14.85 -14.66
C GLY A 243 -0.96 14.48 -14.83
N VAL A 244 -1.37 13.30 -14.30
CA VAL A 244 -2.78 12.86 -14.29
C VAL A 244 -3.60 13.74 -13.35
N ILE A 245 -3.04 14.10 -12.20
CA ILE A 245 -3.60 15.05 -11.24
C ILE A 245 -2.77 16.31 -11.26
N GLN A 246 -3.43 17.47 -11.41
CA GLN A 246 -2.78 18.77 -11.32
C GLN A 246 -2.89 19.34 -9.91
N ASP A 247 -1.86 19.13 -9.09
CA ASP A 247 -1.74 19.72 -7.77
C ASP A 247 -0.45 20.54 -7.65
N LYS A 248 -0.55 21.86 -7.77
CA LYS A 248 0.58 22.79 -7.69
C LYS A 248 1.16 22.94 -6.27
N ARG A 249 0.56 22.30 -5.26
CA ARG A 249 0.97 22.40 -3.86
C ARG A 249 1.62 21.15 -3.31
N PHE A 250 1.69 20.09 -4.10
CA PHE A 250 2.22 18.78 -3.73
C PHE A 250 3.35 18.36 -4.66
N VAL A 251 4.56 18.13 -4.14
CA VAL A 251 5.73 17.69 -4.91
C VAL A 251 6.01 16.22 -4.64
N PRO A 252 5.91 15.35 -5.65
CA PRO A 252 6.35 13.97 -5.59
C PRO A 252 7.84 13.85 -5.95
N VAL A 253 8.66 13.29 -5.05
CA VAL A 253 10.06 12.92 -5.28
C VAL A 253 10.17 11.40 -5.09
N ILE A 254 10.10 10.65 -6.17
CA ILE A 254 9.97 9.20 -6.15
C ILE A 254 11.14 8.57 -6.89
N PHE A 255 12.05 7.92 -6.14
CA PHE A 255 13.13 7.13 -6.69
C PHE A 255 12.67 5.68 -6.84
N GLU A 256 12.06 5.35 -7.98
CA GLU A 256 11.61 3.99 -8.33
C GLU A 256 12.05 3.63 -9.75
N HIS A 257 12.07 2.33 -10.06
CA HIS A 257 12.43 1.88 -11.41
C HIS A 257 11.35 2.25 -12.43
N PRO A 258 11.74 2.69 -13.65
CA PRO A 258 10.79 2.92 -14.74
C PRO A 258 9.94 1.69 -15.03
N PRO A 259 8.63 1.84 -15.34
CA PRO A 259 7.72 0.71 -15.61
C PRO A 259 8.22 -0.24 -16.68
N GLU A 260 8.88 0.28 -17.73
CA GLU A 260 9.45 -0.52 -18.81
C GLU A 260 10.60 -1.41 -18.32
N MET A 261 11.45 -0.91 -17.41
CA MET A 261 12.51 -1.72 -16.79
C MET A 261 11.91 -2.81 -15.89
N VAL A 262 10.81 -2.49 -15.19
CA VAL A 262 10.09 -3.47 -14.37
C VAL A 262 9.49 -4.56 -15.27
N ALA A 263 8.84 -4.20 -16.37
CA ALA A 263 8.25 -5.14 -17.33
C ALA A 263 9.32 -6.07 -17.95
N ARG A 264 10.53 -5.55 -18.24
CA ARG A 264 11.66 -6.34 -18.73
C ARG A 264 12.45 -7.06 -17.64
N LYS A 265 12.02 -6.97 -16.37
CA LYS A 265 12.69 -7.53 -15.19
C LYS A 265 14.12 -6.99 -14.96
N GLU A 266 14.47 -5.87 -15.53
CA GLU A 266 15.78 -5.21 -15.37
C GLU A 266 16.00 -4.69 -13.96
N HIS A 267 14.93 -4.39 -13.22
CA HIS A 267 14.98 -4.03 -11.79
C HIS A 267 15.50 -5.17 -10.88
N LEU A 268 15.61 -6.40 -11.40
CA LEU A 268 16.18 -7.56 -10.69
C LEU A 268 17.70 -7.68 -10.90
N LEU A 269 18.32 -6.75 -11.59
CA LEU A 269 19.77 -6.70 -11.82
C LEU A 269 20.40 -5.76 -10.80
N SER A 270 21.49 -6.21 -10.14
CA SER A 270 22.16 -5.44 -9.10
C SER A 270 22.72 -4.09 -9.58
N GLU A 271 23.13 -4.03 -10.85
CA GLU A 271 23.66 -2.82 -11.49
C GLU A 271 22.61 -1.70 -11.55
N ASN A 272 21.32 -2.04 -11.67
CA ASN A 272 20.23 -1.08 -11.77
C ASN A 272 19.77 -0.53 -10.41
N LEU A 273 20.27 -1.09 -9.30
CA LEU A 273 20.05 -0.50 -7.97
C LEU A 273 20.63 0.92 -7.85
N ALA A 274 21.68 1.23 -8.63
CA ALA A 274 22.28 2.55 -8.67
C ALA A 274 21.26 3.64 -9.09
N LEU A 275 20.33 3.30 -9.98
CA LEU A 275 19.33 4.22 -10.53
C LEU A 275 18.41 4.82 -9.45
N VAL A 276 18.05 4.01 -8.46
CA VAL A 276 17.10 4.40 -7.41
C VAL A 276 17.76 4.75 -6.08
N ASN A 277 19.10 4.63 -5.98
CA ASN A 277 19.85 4.96 -4.79
C ASN A 277 20.66 6.25 -5.00
N PRO A 278 20.05 7.45 -4.84
CA PRO A 278 20.68 8.71 -5.19
C PRO A 278 21.88 9.07 -4.28
N ASN A 279 22.06 8.38 -3.15
CA ASN A 279 23.23 8.52 -2.26
C ASN A 279 24.26 7.39 -2.43
N LEU A 280 24.24 6.68 -3.56
CA LEU A 280 25.25 5.68 -3.85
C LEU A 280 26.64 6.34 -3.99
N GLY A 281 27.62 5.85 -3.23
CA GLY A 281 28.96 6.46 -3.14
C GLY A 281 29.07 7.57 -2.10
N TYR A 282 27.97 7.94 -1.45
CA TYR A 282 27.92 8.85 -0.28
C TYR A 282 27.59 8.06 0.99
N SER A 283 26.32 7.89 1.33
CA SER A 283 25.88 7.10 2.49
C SER A 283 25.57 5.65 2.16
N VAL A 284 25.42 5.31 0.89
CA VAL A 284 25.23 3.94 0.43
C VAL A 284 26.51 3.42 -0.20
N ASP A 285 27.11 2.41 0.44
CA ASP A 285 28.27 1.72 -0.11
C ASP A 285 27.84 0.71 -1.18
N ARG A 286 28.50 0.77 -2.35
CA ARG A 286 28.21 -0.11 -3.49
C ARG A 286 28.50 -1.57 -3.17
N GLU A 287 29.66 -1.84 -2.55
CA GLU A 287 30.07 -3.21 -2.20
C GLU A 287 29.11 -3.83 -1.18
N PHE A 288 28.68 -3.04 -0.19
CA PHE A 288 27.65 -3.47 0.76
C PHE A 288 26.36 -3.84 0.04
N LEU A 289 25.88 -2.99 -0.88
CA LEU A 289 24.62 -3.19 -1.58
C LEU A 289 24.65 -4.45 -2.46
N GLU A 290 25.74 -4.66 -3.21
CA GLU A 290 25.94 -5.84 -4.06
C GLU A 290 26.05 -7.13 -3.25
N ARG A 291 26.74 -7.08 -2.10
CA ARG A 291 26.85 -8.21 -1.20
C ARG A 291 25.50 -8.58 -0.58
N GLU A 292 24.74 -7.62 -0.09
CA GLU A 292 23.43 -7.86 0.50
C GLU A 292 22.40 -8.32 -0.57
N PHE A 293 22.51 -7.83 -1.82
CA PHE A 293 21.74 -8.33 -2.95
C PHE A 293 22.01 -9.82 -3.18
N THR A 294 23.27 -10.22 -3.26
CA THR A 294 23.67 -11.63 -3.45
C THR A 294 23.19 -12.52 -2.30
N LYS A 295 23.34 -12.06 -1.05
CA LYS A 295 22.84 -12.80 0.11
C LYS A 295 21.32 -12.95 0.08
N ALA A 296 20.62 -11.89 -0.29
CA ALA A 296 19.18 -11.91 -0.38
C ALA A 296 18.68 -12.91 -1.43
N GLN A 297 19.36 -12.96 -2.60
CA GLN A 297 19.06 -13.99 -3.62
C GLN A 297 19.28 -15.42 -3.10
N GLN A 298 20.37 -15.67 -2.38
CA GLN A 298 20.67 -16.98 -1.78
C GLN A 298 19.74 -17.33 -0.60
N GLY A 299 19.24 -16.33 0.10
CA GLY A 299 18.31 -16.45 1.23
C GLY A 299 16.89 -16.84 0.85
N GLY A 300 16.63 -16.99 -0.45
CA GLY A 300 15.31 -17.31 -0.98
C GLY A 300 14.48 -16.08 -1.29
N GLU A 301 13.33 -16.31 -1.87
CA GLU A 301 12.53 -15.27 -2.51
C GLU A 301 11.97 -14.22 -1.54
N GLU A 302 11.58 -14.62 -0.34
CA GLU A 302 11.09 -13.68 0.68
C GLU A 302 12.20 -12.69 1.08
N SER A 303 13.42 -13.20 1.28
CA SER A 303 14.60 -12.39 1.57
C SER A 303 14.90 -11.43 0.41
N PHE A 304 14.87 -11.94 -0.82
CA PHE A 304 15.14 -11.16 -2.02
C PHE A 304 14.08 -10.07 -2.26
N ARG A 305 12.81 -10.41 -2.10
CA ARG A 305 11.70 -9.46 -2.18
C ARG A 305 11.81 -8.34 -1.14
N GLY A 306 12.09 -8.71 0.12
CA GLY A 306 12.30 -7.74 1.19
C GLY A 306 13.48 -6.81 0.89
N PHE A 307 14.56 -7.35 0.31
CA PHE A 307 15.71 -6.56 -0.13
C PHE A 307 15.30 -5.59 -1.25
N LEU A 308 14.65 -6.08 -2.31
CA LEU A 308 14.20 -5.24 -3.44
C LEU A 308 13.26 -4.12 -3.00
N ALA A 309 12.31 -4.41 -2.10
CA ALA A 309 11.43 -3.39 -1.55
C ALA A 309 12.21 -2.31 -0.78
N LYS A 310 13.14 -2.71 0.08
CA LYS A 310 13.85 -1.79 0.98
C LYS A 310 15.03 -1.07 0.35
N HIS A 311 15.73 -1.70 -0.60
CA HIS A 311 16.93 -1.16 -1.23
C HIS A 311 16.76 -0.83 -2.72
N GLY A 312 15.71 -1.33 -3.36
CA GLY A 312 15.35 -1.04 -4.75
C GLY A 312 14.06 -0.25 -4.91
N ASN A 313 13.33 0.05 -3.82
CA ASN A 313 11.99 0.64 -3.85
C ASN A 313 11.02 -0.09 -4.79
N VAL A 314 11.22 -1.40 -4.98
CA VAL A 314 10.34 -2.21 -5.81
C VAL A 314 9.06 -2.49 -5.03
N GLU A 315 7.93 -2.12 -5.61
CA GLU A 315 6.62 -2.41 -5.02
C GLU A 315 6.36 -3.92 -5.02
N ILE A 316 5.91 -4.43 -3.88
CA ILE A 316 5.59 -5.85 -3.76
C ILE A 316 4.20 -6.08 -4.35
N GLY A 317 4.19 -6.62 -5.56
CA GLY A 317 3.00 -7.11 -6.26
C GLY A 317 2.90 -8.64 -6.24
N LEU A 318 1.93 -9.18 -6.97
CA LEU A 318 1.69 -10.63 -7.11
C LEU A 318 2.89 -11.38 -7.71
N ALA A 319 3.66 -10.74 -8.56
CA ALA A 319 4.67 -11.37 -9.43
C ALA A 319 5.98 -11.80 -8.75
N LEU A 320 6.18 -11.59 -7.45
CA LEU A 320 7.48 -11.75 -6.78
C LEU A 320 7.55 -12.95 -5.80
N ARG A 321 6.87 -14.10 -6.04
CA ARG A 321 6.89 -15.25 -5.13
C ARG A 321 7.04 -16.60 -5.84
N SER A 322 7.98 -17.47 -5.41
CA SER A 322 8.20 -18.82 -5.96
C SER A 322 7.32 -19.91 -5.33
N ASP A 323 6.90 -19.72 -4.08
CA ASP A 323 5.94 -20.59 -3.39
C ASP A 323 4.49 -20.18 -3.62
N ARG A 324 4.26 -19.21 -4.52
CA ARG A 324 2.92 -18.76 -4.88
C ARG A 324 2.18 -19.82 -5.69
N TRP A 325 0.89 -19.74 -5.65
CA TRP A 325 0.07 -20.53 -6.54
C TRP A 325 0.34 -20.17 -8.02
N ALA A 326 0.59 -21.19 -8.87
CA ALA A 326 0.96 -20.95 -10.28
C ALA A 326 -0.09 -20.16 -11.07
N GLY A 327 -1.39 -20.24 -10.69
CA GLY A 327 -2.43 -19.41 -11.28
C GLY A 327 -2.23 -17.90 -11.08
N ALA A 328 -1.46 -17.50 -10.08
CA ALA A 328 -1.13 -16.10 -9.85
C ALA A 328 -0.29 -15.47 -10.97
N ASP A 329 0.45 -16.28 -11.75
CA ASP A 329 1.26 -15.82 -12.88
C ASP A 329 0.41 -15.30 -14.03
N PHE A 330 -0.82 -15.79 -14.13
CA PHE A 330 -1.77 -15.50 -15.22
C PHE A 330 -2.93 -14.64 -14.75
N TRP A 331 -3.03 -14.37 -13.43
CA TRP A 331 -4.19 -13.72 -12.83
C TRP A 331 -4.43 -12.31 -13.38
N GLU A 332 -3.38 -11.46 -13.40
CA GLU A 332 -3.50 -10.06 -13.81
C GLU A 332 -3.86 -9.93 -15.30
N ASP A 333 -3.35 -10.82 -16.14
CA ASP A 333 -3.64 -10.82 -17.58
C ASP A 333 -5.02 -11.41 -17.91
N ALA A 334 -5.59 -12.23 -17.00
CA ALA A 334 -6.87 -12.90 -17.19
C ALA A 334 -8.08 -12.08 -16.72
N VAL A 335 -7.88 -11.07 -15.83
CA VAL A 335 -9.00 -10.31 -15.25
C VAL A 335 -9.72 -9.47 -16.30
N GLU A 336 -11.05 -9.41 -16.20
CA GLU A 336 -11.87 -8.50 -17.00
C GLU A 336 -12.94 -7.83 -16.10
N PRO A 337 -13.38 -6.60 -16.40
CA PRO A 337 -14.49 -5.99 -15.66
C PRO A 337 -15.77 -6.85 -15.80
N CYS A 338 -16.29 -7.33 -14.67
CA CYS A 338 -17.52 -8.12 -14.64
C CYS A 338 -18.22 -7.95 -13.29
N THR A 339 -19.55 -7.71 -13.33
CA THR A 339 -20.41 -7.71 -12.14
C THR A 339 -21.25 -8.97 -12.09
N LEU A 340 -21.88 -9.24 -10.93
CA LEU A 340 -22.81 -10.38 -10.81
C LEU A 340 -23.98 -10.26 -11.80
N GLU A 341 -24.56 -9.07 -11.93
CA GLU A 341 -25.66 -8.82 -12.87
C GLU A 341 -25.25 -9.11 -14.32
N GLN A 342 -24.05 -8.71 -14.71
CA GLN A 342 -23.53 -9.03 -16.05
C GLN A 342 -23.31 -10.53 -16.23
N MET A 343 -22.92 -11.27 -15.19
CA MET A 343 -22.83 -12.73 -15.25
C MET A 343 -24.20 -13.38 -15.43
N LEU A 344 -25.25 -12.88 -14.74
CA LEU A 344 -26.62 -13.37 -14.90
C LEU A 344 -27.13 -13.21 -16.33
N ASP A 345 -26.74 -12.16 -17.02
CA ASP A 345 -27.11 -11.91 -18.40
C ASP A 345 -26.32 -12.75 -19.41
N ARG A 346 -25.01 -12.92 -19.18
CA ARG A 346 -24.05 -13.52 -20.11
C ARG A 346 -23.98 -15.05 -19.99
N CYS A 347 -24.18 -15.59 -18.79
CA CYS A 347 -23.95 -17.01 -18.52
C CYS A 347 -25.15 -17.88 -18.78
N GLU A 348 -24.93 -19.14 -19.14
CA GLU A 348 -25.94 -20.18 -19.29
C GLU A 348 -26.10 -21.10 -18.08
N VAL A 349 -25.09 -21.12 -17.18
CA VAL A 349 -25.05 -21.86 -15.92
C VAL A 349 -24.06 -21.22 -14.98
N ILE A 350 -24.34 -21.24 -13.68
CA ILE A 350 -23.48 -20.67 -12.64
C ILE A 350 -23.39 -21.67 -11.47
N ASP A 351 -22.18 -21.92 -11.00
CA ASP A 351 -21.87 -22.57 -9.74
C ASP A 351 -21.39 -21.53 -8.72
N LEU A 352 -21.83 -21.66 -7.48
CA LEU A 352 -21.42 -20.80 -6.38
C LEU A 352 -20.55 -21.58 -5.40
N GLY A 353 -19.36 -21.07 -5.08
CA GLY A 353 -18.52 -21.62 -4.02
C GLY A 353 -18.60 -20.74 -2.78
N ILE A 354 -18.51 -21.36 -1.60
CA ILE A 354 -18.54 -20.70 -0.30
C ILE A 354 -17.39 -21.26 0.54
N ASP A 355 -16.68 -20.39 1.27
CA ASP A 355 -15.64 -20.79 2.23
C ASP A 355 -15.51 -19.78 3.36
N GLY A 356 -15.12 -20.27 4.54
CA GLY A 356 -14.88 -19.46 5.72
C GLY A 356 -16.14 -19.16 6.54
N GLY A 357 -16.09 -18.06 7.25
CA GLY A 357 -17.12 -17.61 8.19
C GLY A 357 -16.65 -17.67 9.65
N GLY A 358 -17.08 -16.71 10.44
CA GLY A 358 -16.74 -16.56 11.84
C GLY A 358 -16.27 -15.16 12.20
N LEU A 359 -16.23 -14.88 13.52
CA LEU A 359 -15.93 -13.53 14.05
C LEU A 359 -14.47 -13.07 13.86
N ASP A 360 -13.59 -13.95 13.45
CA ASP A 360 -12.14 -13.70 13.27
C ASP A 360 -11.66 -14.06 11.85
N ASP A 361 -12.59 -14.33 10.94
CA ASP A 361 -12.30 -14.74 9.57
C ASP A 361 -13.20 -14.02 8.56
N LEU A 362 -12.95 -14.22 7.28
CA LEU A 362 -13.84 -13.77 6.22
C LEU A 362 -14.84 -14.89 5.90
N LEU A 363 -16.08 -14.52 5.57
CA LEU A 363 -16.96 -15.38 4.80
C LEU A 363 -16.76 -15.01 3.33
N GLY A 364 -16.36 -15.95 2.49
CA GLY A 364 -16.12 -15.75 1.07
C GLY A 364 -17.16 -16.46 0.22
N ALA A 365 -17.64 -15.78 -0.81
CA ALA A 365 -18.44 -16.34 -1.88
C ALA A 365 -17.79 -16.08 -3.23
N TYR A 366 -17.87 -17.07 -4.13
CA TYR A 366 -17.35 -16.92 -5.49
C TYR A 366 -18.26 -17.63 -6.50
N ALA A 367 -18.81 -16.86 -7.44
CA ALA A 367 -19.61 -17.38 -8.55
C ALA A 367 -18.72 -17.63 -9.76
N ILE A 368 -18.84 -18.81 -10.38
CA ILE A 368 -18.26 -19.12 -11.69
C ILE A 368 -19.39 -19.45 -12.65
N GLY A 369 -19.49 -18.68 -13.72
CA GLY A 369 -20.49 -18.87 -14.76
C GLY A 369 -19.86 -19.23 -16.10
N ARG A 370 -20.49 -20.12 -16.88
CA ARG A 370 -20.11 -20.40 -18.26
C ARG A 370 -20.87 -19.48 -19.21
N GLU A 371 -20.13 -18.67 -19.96
CA GLU A 371 -20.68 -17.71 -20.94
C GLU A 371 -21.32 -18.44 -22.12
N LYS A 372 -22.52 -17.98 -22.55
CA LYS A 372 -23.36 -18.63 -23.60
C LYS A 372 -22.66 -18.78 -24.94
N ASP A 373 -21.98 -17.71 -25.39
CA ASP A 373 -21.51 -17.64 -26.77
C ASP A 373 -20.11 -18.22 -26.95
N THR A 374 -19.27 -18.10 -25.92
CA THR A 374 -17.85 -18.43 -25.99
C THR A 374 -17.47 -19.70 -25.23
N GLY A 375 -18.31 -20.10 -24.25
CA GLY A 375 -17.97 -21.14 -23.29
C GLY A 375 -16.88 -20.75 -22.28
N LYS A 376 -16.41 -19.49 -22.31
CA LYS A 376 -15.44 -18.93 -21.35
C LYS A 376 -16.07 -18.91 -19.96
N LYS A 377 -15.27 -19.17 -18.92
CA LYS A 377 -15.72 -19.06 -17.55
C LYS A 377 -15.52 -17.62 -17.09
N LEU A 378 -16.58 -17.03 -16.55
CA LEU A 378 -16.54 -15.73 -15.90
C LEU A 378 -16.57 -15.94 -14.40
N GLY A 379 -15.83 -15.16 -13.64
CA GLY A 379 -15.77 -15.29 -12.21
C GLY A 379 -16.03 -13.98 -11.48
N TRP A 380 -16.82 -14.02 -10.40
CA TRP A 380 -17.07 -12.88 -9.53
C TRP A 380 -17.09 -13.32 -8.08
N GLY A 381 -16.42 -12.54 -7.21
CA GLY A 381 -16.30 -12.84 -5.79
C GLY A 381 -16.82 -11.73 -4.89
N HIS A 382 -17.27 -12.10 -3.69
CA HIS A 382 -17.57 -11.18 -2.61
C HIS A 382 -17.16 -11.77 -1.26
N ALA A 383 -16.94 -10.91 -0.28
CA ALA A 383 -16.64 -11.36 1.06
C ALA A 383 -17.34 -10.51 2.11
N TRP A 384 -17.55 -11.09 3.27
CA TRP A 384 -18.08 -10.43 4.46
C TRP A 384 -17.12 -10.60 5.63
N ALA A 385 -17.10 -9.61 6.50
CA ALA A 385 -16.34 -9.67 7.74
C ALA A 385 -17.09 -8.97 8.86
N HIS A 386 -17.04 -9.53 10.07
CA HIS A 386 -17.47 -8.82 11.25
C HIS A 386 -16.42 -7.76 11.64
N PRO A 387 -16.80 -6.55 12.10
CA PRO A 387 -15.86 -5.48 12.46
C PRO A 387 -14.80 -5.89 13.49
N SER A 388 -15.07 -6.91 14.32
CA SER A 388 -14.08 -7.49 15.24
C SER A 388 -12.81 -8.02 14.55
N VAL A 389 -12.90 -8.36 13.25
CA VAL A 389 -11.73 -8.75 12.44
C VAL A 389 -10.72 -7.61 12.36
N LEU A 390 -11.18 -6.36 12.22
CA LEU A 390 -10.31 -5.17 12.16
C LEU A 390 -9.54 -4.95 13.46
N GLU A 391 -10.17 -5.25 14.60
CA GLU A 391 -9.54 -5.12 15.92
C GLU A 391 -8.54 -6.24 16.20
N ARG A 392 -8.87 -7.47 15.79
CA ARG A 392 -8.04 -8.67 16.01
C ARG A 392 -6.90 -8.81 15.02
N ARG A 393 -7.10 -8.33 13.78
CA ARG A 393 -6.15 -8.43 12.65
C ARG A 393 -5.69 -7.05 12.18
N LYS A 394 -5.14 -6.27 13.10
CA LYS A 394 -4.74 -4.87 12.88
C LYS A 394 -3.83 -4.67 11.67
N GLU A 395 -2.97 -5.64 11.38
CA GLU A 395 -2.01 -5.58 10.26
C GLU A 395 -2.67 -5.55 8.88
N ILE A 396 -3.82 -6.24 8.73
CA ILE A 396 -4.56 -6.28 7.46
C ILE A 396 -5.80 -5.38 7.46
N ALA A 397 -6.14 -4.78 8.59
CA ALA A 397 -7.32 -3.93 8.71
C ALA A 397 -7.38 -2.81 7.67
N PRO A 398 -6.28 -2.09 7.34
CA PRO A 398 -6.30 -1.09 6.27
C PRO A 398 -6.66 -1.67 4.90
N ALA A 399 -6.13 -2.84 4.55
CA ALA A 399 -6.46 -3.50 3.29
C ALA A 399 -7.94 -3.92 3.23
N LEU A 400 -8.48 -4.47 4.33
CA LEU A 400 -9.89 -4.83 4.42
C LEU A 400 -10.81 -3.61 4.31
N GLN A 401 -10.44 -2.48 4.91
CA GLN A 401 -11.18 -1.22 4.77
C GLN A 401 -11.15 -0.68 3.33
N ASP A 402 -10.02 -0.80 2.64
CA ASP A 402 -9.91 -0.41 1.24
C ASP A 402 -10.82 -1.29 0.35
N PHE A 403 -10.89 -2.59 0.61
CA PHE A 403 -11.81 -3.49 -0.11
C PHE A 403 -13.28 -3.21 0.19
N ALA A 404 -13.59 -2.81 1.42
CA ALA A 404 -14.95 -2.40 1.79
C ALA A 404 -15.36 -1.10 1.07
N LYS A 405 -14.47 -0.10 1.00
CA LYS A 405 -14.70 1.14 0.23
C LYS A 405 -14.89 0.86 -1.27
N ALA A 406 -14.21 -0.14 -1.80
CA ALA A 406 -14.31 -0.56 -3.20
C ALA A 406 -15.54 -1.45 -3.49
N GLY A 407 -16.32 -1.83 -2.48
CA GLY A 407 -17.50 -2.67 -2.63
C GLY A 407 -17.22 -4.17 -2.83
N HIS A 408 -16.00 -4.63 -2.57
CA HIS A 408 -15.62 -6.05 -2.68
C HIS A 408 -15.72 -6.81 -1.37
N LEU A 409 -15.81 -6.10 -0.25
CA LEU A 409 -15.99 -6.63 1.10
C LEU A 409 -17.13 -5.87 1.78
N THR A 410 -18.01 -6.58 2.49
CA THR A 410 -19.00 -5.98 3.37
C THR A 410 -18.57 -6.13 4.83
N LEU A 411 -18.46 -5.01 5.54
CA LEU A 411 -18.32 -5.02 7.00
C LEU A 411 -19.72 -5.07 7.61
N VAL A 412 -20.14 -6.25 8.04
CA VAL A 412 -21.50 -6.48 8.54
C VAL A 412 -21.74 -5.79 9.89
N ARG A 413 -22.98 -5.43 10.18
CA ARG A 413 -23.33 -4.73 11.44
C ARG A 413 -23.66 -5.70 12.56
N ARG A 414 -24.24 -6.83 12.24
CA ARG A 414 -24.68 -7.86 13.19
C ARG A 414 -24.12 -9.22 12.79
N VAL A 415 -23.94 -10.08 13.77
CA VAL A 415 -23.61 -11.48 13.54
C VAL A 415 -24.81 -12.14 12.83
N GLY A 416 -24.55 -12.75 11.68
CA GLY A 416 -25.55 -13.39 10.83
C GLY A 416 -25.95 -12.59 9.58
N ASP A 417 -25.74 -11.27 9.55
CA ASP A 417 -26.00 -10.45 8.34
C ASP A 417 -25.14 -10.94 7.15
N ASP A 418 -23.94 -11.46 7.41
CA ASP A 418 -23.04 -12.06 6.42
C ASP A 418 -23.66 -13.29 5.73
N VAL A 419 -24.30 -14.14 6.51
CA VAL A 419 -24.98 -15.35 6.01
C VAL A 419 -26.28 -14.99 5.28
N ASP A 420 -27.02 -13.99 5.78
CA ASP A 420 -28.24 -13.50 5.12
C ASP A 420 -27.91 -12.89 3.74
N GLU A 421 -26.92 -12.01 3.64
CA GLU A 421 -26.51 -11.40 2.36
C GLU A 421 -25.90 -12.40 1.38
N LEU A 422 -25.18 -13.41 1.87
CA LEU A 422 -24.70 -14.52 1.04
C LEU A 422 -25.88 -15.32 0.48
N ALA A 423 -26.92 -15.60 1.30
CA ALA A 423 -28.12 -16.31 0.86
C ALA A 423 -28.90 -15.49 -0.19
N ASP A 424 -28.92 -14.15 -0.08
CA ASP A 424 -29.52 -13.27 -1.09
C ASP A 424 -28.82 -13.39 -2.45
N ILE A 425 -27.49 -13.52 -2.48
CA ILE A 425 -26.73 -13.76 -3.72
C ILE A 425 -27.10 -15.13 -4.33
N ALA A 426 -27.16 -16.17 -3.50
CA ALA A 426 -27.56 -17.50 -3.96
C ALA A 426 -29.00 -17.51 -4.51
N GLU A 427 -29.93 -16.82 -3.84
CA GLU A 427 -31.30 -16.63 -4.29
C GLU A 427 -31.36 -15.91 -5.64
N GLN A 428 -30.63 -14.81 -5.80
CA GLN A 428 -30.57 -14.06 -7.06
C GLN A 428 -30.14 -14.93 -8.25
N ILE A 429 -29.08 -15.77 -8.06
CA ILE A 429 -28.64 -16.70 -9.11
C ILE A 429 -29.67 -17.80 -9.36
N HIS A 430 -30.33 -18.26 -8.29
CA HIS A 430 -31.37 -19.31 -8.38
C HIS A 430 -32.63 -18.82 -9.10
N GLU A 431 -33.12 -17.62 -8.76
CA GLU A 431 -34.29 -17.01 -9.40
C GLU A 431 -34.07 -16.70 -10.88
N ALA A 432 -32.82 -16.34 -11.25
CA ALA A 432 -32.42 -16.22 -12.65
C ALA A 432 -32.46 -17.55 -13.40
N GLY A 433 -32.65 -18.68 -12.67
CA GLY A 433 -32.68 -20.03 -13.21
C GLY A 433 -31.32 -20.55 -13.65
N LEU A 434 -30.22 -19.93 -13.19
CA LEU A 434 -28.86 -20.23 -13.63
C LEU A 434 -28.06 -21.09 -12.62
N LEU A 435 -28.49 -21.15 -11.35
CA LEU A 435 -27.78 -21.90 -10.31
C LEU A 435 -27.81 -23.40 -10.59
N ASP A 436 -26.66 -24.01 -10.83
CA ASP A 436 -26.53 -25.48 -10.85
C ASP A 436 -26.29 -26.01 -9.44
N LYS A 437 -25.15 -25.71 -8.83
CA LYS A 437 -24.79 -26.18 -7.49
C LYS A 437 -24.12 -25.08 -6.64
N ILE A 438 -24.16 -25.31 -5.31
CA ILE A 438 -23.41 -24.54 -4.32
C ILE A 438 -22.40 -25.47 -3.67
N GLY A 439 -21.11 -25.18 -3.80
CA GLY A 439 -20.01 -25.93 -3.20
C GLY A 439 -19.50 -25.28 -1.92
N CYS A 440 -19.42 -26.02 -0.84
CA CYS A 440 -18.98 -25.50 0.46
C CYS A 440 -18.17 -26.52 1.25
N ASP A 441 -17.31 -26.02 2.17
CA ASP A 441 -16.67 -26.90 3.17
C ASP A 441 -17.76 -27.53 4.04
N PRO A 442 -17.77 -28.87 4.23
CA PRO A 442 -18.76 -29.54 5.07
C PRO A 442 -18.73 -29.13 6.56
N VAL A 443 -17.66 -28.45 7.00
CA VAL A 443 -17.48 -28.06 8.41
C VAL A 443 -18.09 -26.69 8.68
N GLY A 444 -18.97 -26.57 9.66
CA GLY A 444 -19.48 -25.27 10.14
C GLY A 444 -20.67 -24.70 9.36
N LEU A 445 -21.36 -25.49 8.53
CA LEU A 445 -22.38 -25.03 7.58
C LEU A 445 -23.78 -24.75 8.15
N GLY A 446 -24.08 -25.10 9.41
CA GLY A 446 -25.48 -25.11 9.90
C GLY A 446 -26.26 -23.85 9.61
N ALA A 447 -25.73 -22.68 9.99
CA ALA A 447 -26.43 -21.42 9.76
C ALA A 447 -26.57 -21.06 8.27
N ILE A 448 -25.61 -21.42 7.43
CA ILE A 448 -25.65 -21.19 5.99
C ILE A 448 -26.74 -22.06 5.35
N LEU A 449 -26.82 -23.32 5.73
CA LEU A 449 -27.84 -24.25 5.21
C LEU A 449 -29.25 -23.78 5.56
N ASP A 450 -29.46 -23.38 6.81
CA ASP A 450 -30.78 -22.88 7.27
C ASP A 450 -31.22 -21.66 6.44
N LYS A 451 -30.29 -20.73 6.16
CA LYS A 451 -30.60 -19.53 5.39
C LYS A 451 -30.82 -19.80 3.89
N LEU A 452 -30.07 -20.72 3.31
CA LEU A 452 -30.29 -21.14 1.93
C LEU A 452 -31.65 -21.83 1.77
N GLU A 453 -32.06 -22.65 2.76
CA GLU A 453 -33.38 -23.28 2.78
C GLU A 453 -34.51 -22.24 2.94
N GLU A 454 -34.33 -21.23 3.83
CA GLU A 454 -35.27 -20.10 3.97
C GLU A 454 -35.45 -19.34 2.66
N ARG A 455 -34.41 -19.24 1.80
CA ARG A 455 -34.46 -18.62 0.45
C ARG A 455 -34.97 -19.58 -0.65
N GLY A 456 -35.43 -20.77 -0.28
CA GLY A 456 -35.97 -21.73 -1.24
C GLY A 456 -34.94 -22.47 -2.10
N ILE A 457 -33.67 -22.45 -1.70
CA ILE A 457 -32.61 -23.22 -2.38
C ILE A 457 -32.74 -24.70 -2.01
N PRO A 458 -32.98 -25.61 -2.98
CA PRO A 458 -33.12 -27.04 -2.69
C PRO A 458 -31.83 -27.66 -2.15
N ASN A 459 -31.93 -28.52 -1.16
CA ASN A 459 -30.77 -29.17 -0.52
C ASN A 459 -29.96 -30.04 -1.49
N ASP A 460 -30.53 -30.55 -2.55
CA ASP A 460 -29.85 -31.31 -3.60
C ASP A 460 -28.90 -30.44 -4.46
N LYS A 461 -29.04 -29.12 -4.37
CA LYS A 461 -28.09 -28.17 -5.00
C LYS A 461 -26.86 -27.92 -4.15
N ILE A 462 -26.86 -28.29 -2.87
CA ILE A 462 -25.75 -28.02 -1.95
C ILE A 462 -24.81 -29.22 -1.92
N VAL A 463 -23.53 -28.99 -2.20
CA VAL A 463 -22.51 -30.05 -2.33
C VAL A 463 -21.36 -29.77 -1.36
N GLY A 464 -21.08 -30.75 -0.49
CA GLY A 464 -19.89 -30.70 0.35
C GLY A 464 -18.62 -30.94 -0.48
N VAL A 465 -17.75 -29.94 -0.56
CA VAL A 465 -16.48 -30.01 -1.27
C VAL A 465 -15.37 -30.37 -0.29
N SER A 466 -14.69 -31.49 -0.57
CA SER A 466 -13.58 -31.95 0.28
C SER A 466 -12.40 -30.98 0.24
N GLN A 467 -11.94 -30.57 1.39
CA GLN A 467 -10.88 -29.57 1.55
C GLN A 467 -9.45 -30.19 1.57
N GLY A 468 -8.45 -29.34 1.70
CA GLY A 468 -7.05 -29.72 1.81
C GLY A 468 -6.49 -30.29 0.51
N TRP A 469 -5.73 -31.37 0.57
CA TRP A 469 -5.07 -31.98 -0.59
C TRP A 469 -6.06 -32.52 -1.65
N LYS A 470 -7.31 -32.74 -1.28
CA LYS A 470 -8.36 -33.18 -2.22
C LYS A 470 -8.81 -32.07 -3.18
N LEU A 471 -8.60 -30.81 -2.84
CA LEU A 471 -8.80 -29.67 -3.75
C LEU A 471 -7.71 -29.57 -4.83
N GLY A 472 -6.64 -30.37 -4.78
CA GLY A 472 -5.53 -30.29 -5.73
C GLY A 472 -5.96 -30.37 -7.18
N GLY A 473 -7.02 -31.14 -7.50
CA GLY A 473 -7.60 -31.20 -8.85
C GLY A 473 -8.22 -29.87 -9.31
N ALA A 474 -9.01 -29.24 -8.46
CA ALA A 474 -9.63 -27.93 -8.74
C ALA A 474 -8.57 -26.82 -8.87
N ILE A 475 -7.56 -26.83 -7.98
CA ILE A 475 -6.46 -25.88 -8.02
C ILE A 475 -5.73 -25.97 -9.36
N LYS A 476 -5.38 -27.17 -9.82
CA LYS A 476 -4.73 -27.41 -11.11
C LYS A 476 -5.62 -27.07 -12.31
N THR A 477 -6.92 -27.28 -12.19
CA THR A 477 -7.89 -26.89 -13.22
C THR A 477 -7.97 -25.37 -13.35
N ALA A 478 -8.03 -24.64 -12.24
CA ALA A 478 -8.01 -23.17 -12.24
C ALA A 478 -6.73 -22.61 -12.87
N GLU A 479 -5.54 -23.17 -12.50
CA GLU A 479 -4.25 -22.81 -13.12
C GLU A 479 -4.32 -22.93 -14.64
N ARG A 480 -4.81 -24.08 -15.10
CA ARG A 480 -4.89 -24.34 -16.54
C ARG A 480 -5.86 -23.41 -17.25
N TRP A 481 -7.04 -23.19 -16.70
CA TRP A 481 -8.04 -22.29 -17.28
C TRP A 481 -7.54 -20.84 -17.38
N LEU A 482 -6.80 -20.36 -16.37
CA LEU A 482 -6.18 -19.05 -16.39
C LEU A 482 -5.10 -18.98 -17.48
N ALA A 483 -4.19 -19.96 -17.54
CA ALA A 483 -3.12 -20.02 -18.52
C ALA A 483 -3.61 -20.13 -19.97
N GLU A 484 -4.73 -20.83 -20.20
CA GLU A 484 -5.36 -20.99 -21.53
C GLU A 484 -6.24 -19.79 -21.92
N GLY A 485 -6.47 -18.81 -20.99
CA GLY A 485 -7.37 -17.69 -21.22
C GLY A 485 -8.86 -18.07 -21.25
N SER A 486 -9.20 -19.30 -20.80
CA SER A 486 -10.58 -19.82 -20.76
C SER A 486 -11.34 -19.47 -19.47
N PHE A 487 -10.70 -18.74 -18.54
CA PHE A 487 -11.28 -18.22 -17.31
C PHE A 487 -10.91 -16.75 -17.15
N ALA A 488 -11.91 -15.90 -16.97
CA ALA A 488 -11.78 -14.47 -16.70
C ALA A 488 -12.37 -14.13 -15.33
N PRO A 489 -11.55 -14.00 -14.30
CA PRO A 489 -11.97 -13.44 -13.03
C PRO A 489 -12.37 -11.97 -13.15
N ALA A 490 -13.34 -11.50 -12.38
CA ALA A 490 -13.63 -10.08 -12.27
C ALA A 490 -12.41 -9.29 -11.76
N ALA A 491 -12.24 -8.08 -12.25
CA ALA A 491 -11.16 -7.18 -11.86
C ALA A 491 -11.37 -6.65 -10.43
N GLN A 492 -11.11 -7.49 -9.43
CA GLN A 492 -11.34 -7.22 -8.01
C GLN A 492 -10.02 -7.24 -7.20
N PRO A 493 -9.57 -6.08 -6.67
CA PRO A 493 -8.35 -6.00 -5.84
C PRO A 493 -8.34 -6.96 -4.64
N MET A 494 -9.50 -7.23 -4.03
CA MET A 494 -9.61 -8.21 -2.94
C MET A 494 -9.22 -9.62 -3.40
N MET A 495 -9.70 -10.06 -4.57
CA MET A 495 -9.35 -11.38 -5.11
C MET A 495 -7.86 -11.46 -5.48
N ALA A 496 -7.32 -10.42 -6.10
CA ALA A 496 -5.88 -10.32 -6.38
C ALA A 496 -5.05 -10.41 -5.10
N TRP A 497 -5.50 -9.76 -4.01
CA TRP A 497 -4.85 -9.86 -2.70
C TRP A 497 -4.92 -11.29 -2.12
N CYS A 498 -6.07 -11.96 -2.20
CA CYS A 498 -6.20 -13.36 -1.75
C CYS A 498 -5.29 -14.31 -2.55
N VAL A 499 -5.20 -14.12 -3.87
CA VAL A 499 -4.27 -14.86 -4.76
C VAL A 499 -2.82 -14.62 -4.33
N GLY A 500 -2.46 -13.37 -4.01
CA GLY A 500 -1.13 -13.01 -3.51
C GLY A 500 -0.78 -13.64 -2.14
N ASN A 501 -1.78 -13.94 -1.31
CA ASN A 501 -1.61 -14.58 -0.01
C ASN A 501 -1.49 -16.10 -0.09
N ALA A 502 -1.87 -16.70 -1.22
CA ALA A 502 -1.89 -18.15 -1.39
C ALA A 502 -0.47 -18.73 -1.47
N ARG A 503 -0.19 -19.75 -0.67
CA ARG A 503 1.06 -20.52 -0.65
C ARG A 503 0.80 -21.94 -1.09
N VAL A 504 1.67 -22.48 -1.94
CA VAL A 504 1.63 -23.88 -2.36
C VAL A 504 2.53 -24.70 -1.46
N GLU A 505 1.97 -25.67 -0.79
CA GLU A 505 2.71 -26.73 -0.10
C GLU A 505 2.59 -28.03 -0.90
N PRO A 506 3.69 -28.57 -1.42
CA PRO A 506 3.70 -29.88 -2.08
C PRO A 506 3.33 -31.01 -1.09
N ARG A 507 2.44 -31.91 -1.49
CA ARG A 507 2.02 -33.09 -0.70
C ARG A 507 2.00 -34.31 -1.60
N ALA A 508 3.09 -35.10 -1.59
CA ALA A 508 3.25 -36.30 -2.42
C ALA A 508 2.85 -36.02 -3.89
N ASN A 509 1.70 -36.51 -4.34
CA ASN A 509 1.19 -36.34 -5.72
C ASN A 509 0.17 -35.20 -5.86
N SER A 510 0.00 -34.33 -4.84
CA SER A 510 -0.96 -33.23 -4.83
C SER A 510 -0.33 -31.94 -4.32
N ILE A 511 -1.09 -30.84 -4.41
CA ILE A 511 -0.74 -29.55 -3.80
C ILE A 511 -1.81 -29.14 -2.82
N LEU A 512 -1.38 -28.44 -1.79
CA LEU A 512 -2.23 -27.80 -0.80
C LEU A 512 -2.02 -26.29 -0.90
N ILE A 513 -3.10 -25.51 -0.90
CA ILE A 513 -3.02 -24.06 -0.73
C ILE A 513 -3.18 -23.72 0.75
N THR A 514 -2.24 -22.93 1.26
CA THR A 514 -2.21 -22.49 2.66
C THR A 514 -2.14 -20.97 2.75
N LYS A 515 -2.48 -20.44 3.92
CA LYS A 515 -2.28 -19.03 4.25
C LYS A 515 -0.79 -18.75 4.45
N GLN A 516 -0.36 -17.51 4.24
CA GLN A 516 1.00 -17.11 4.57
C GLN A 516 1.31 -17.38 6.06
N ALA A 517 2.52 -17.83 6.37
CA ALA A 517 2.94 -18.27 7.71
C ALA A 517 2.82 -17.20 8.82
N SER A 518 2.67 -15.92 8.48
CA SER A 518 2.46 -14.81 9.43
C SER A 518 1.11 -14.82 10.16
N GLY A 519 0.18 -15.72 9.80
CA GLY A 519 -1.14 -15.84 10.44
C GLY A 519 -2.14 -14.72 10.17
N SER A 520 -1.72 -13.61 9.53
CA SER A 520 -2.58 -12.46 9.21
C SER A 520 -3.24 -12.55 7.84
N ALA A 521 -2.66 -13.33 6.91
CA ALA A 521 -3.16 -13.49 5.55
C ALA A 521 -4.52 -14.20 5.48
N LYS A 522 -5.39 -13.74 4.58
CA LYS A 522 -6.71 -14.33 4.30
C LYS A 522 -6.77 -14.82 2.86
N ILE A 523 -7.40 -15.98 2.66
CA ILE A 523 -7.59 -16.61 1.34
C ILE A 523 -9.01 -17.17 1.17
N ASP A 524 -9.92 -16.89 2.09
CA ASP A 524 -11.26 -17.50 2.11
C ASP A 524 -12.02 -17.29 0.79
N PRO A 525 -12.05 -16.08 0.16
CA PRO A 525 -12.64 -15.90 -1.16
C PRO A 525 -11.96 -16.72 -2.27
N LEU A 526 -10.65 -16.97 -2.17
CA LEU A 526 -9.93 -17.82 -3.12
C LEU A 526 -10.29 -19.31 -2.92
N MET A 527 -10.47 -19.74 -1.68
CA MET A 527 -10.92 -21.11 -1.38
C MET A 527 -12.36 -21.31 -1.87
N ALA A 528 -13.23 -20.31 -1.69
CA ALA A 528 -14.57 -20.30 -2.28
C ALA A 528 -14.51 -20.44 -3.82
N MET A 529 -13.55 -19.77 -4.48
CA MET A 529 -13.33 -19.95 -5.91
C MET A 529 -12.98 -21.42 -6.25
N PHE A 530 -12.08 -22.06 -5.49
CA PHE A 530 -11.74 -23.47 -5.75
C PHE A 530 -12.92 -24.42 -5.51
N ASN A 531 -13.81 -24.09 -4.57
CA ASN A 531 -15.05 -24.84 -4.36
C ASN A 531 -15.96 -24.72 -5.60
N ALA A 532 -16.12 -23.53 -6.18
CA ALA A 532 -16.87 -23.32 -7.41
C ALA A 532 -16.20 -23.99 -8.63
N VAL A 533 -14.86 -23.92 -8.74
CA VAL A 533 -14.08 -24.61 -9.80
C VAL A 533 -14.31 -26.12 -9.75
N THR A 534 -14.40 -26.72 -8.54
CA THR A 534 -14.68 -28.14 -8.38
C THR A 534 -15.97 -28.56 -9.06
N LEU A 535 -17.00 -27.73 -8.98
CA LEU A 535 -18.31 -27.97 -9.57
C LEU A 535 -18.32 -27.68 -11.09
N MET A 536 -17.86 -26.49 -11.48
CA MET A 536 -17.84 -26.09 -12.88
C MET A 536 -16.95 -26.99 -13.75
N ALA A 537 -15.92 -27.62 -13.18
CA ALA A 537 -15.05 -28.57 -13.88
C ALA A 537 -15.80 -29.87 -14.27
N LEU A 538 -16.94 -30.17 -13.65
CA LEU A 538 -17.81 -31.28 -14.04
C LEU A 538 -18.63 -30.98 -15.30
N ASN A 539 -18.49 -29.78 -15.85
CA ASN A 539 -19.17 -29.30 -17.04
C ASN A 539 -20.70 -29.44 -16.94
N PRO A 540 -21.35 -28.73 -15.99
CA PRO A 540 -22.79 -28.82 -15.77
C PRO A 540 -23.55 -28.48 -17.04
N PRO A 541 -24.76 -29.06 -17.26
CA PRO A 541 -25.57 -28.74 -18.42
C PRO A 541 -26.02 -27.27 -18.37
N ALA A 542 -26.23 -26.66 -19.55
CA ALA A 542 -26.81 -25.33 -19.62
C ALA A 542 -28.22 -25.34 -18.94
N ALA A 543 -28.47 -24.29 -18.17
CA ALA A 543 -29.73 -24.16 -17.46
C ALA A 543 -30.92 -24.06 -18.47
N THR A 544 -31.86 -24.96 -18.37
CA THR A 544 -33.06 -24.92 -19.19
C THR A 544 -34.06 -23.93 -18.60
N LYS A 545 -34.30 -22.80 -19.28
CA LYS A 545 -35.36 -21.87 -18.88
C LYS A 545 -36.71 -22.64 -18.93
N LYS A 546 -37.36 -22.87 -17.81
CA LYS A 546 -38.74 -23.34 -17.74
C LYS A 546 -39.64 -22.19 -18.20
N PHE A 547 -40.09 -22.22 -19.46
CA PHE A 547 -41.16 -21.34 -19.90
C PHE A 547 -42.46 -21.82 -19.26
N GLN A 548 -43.03 -21.08 -18.33
CA GLN A 548 -44.42 -21.24 -17.94
C GLN A 548 -45.26 -20.59 -19.03
N MET A 549 -45.87 -21.42 -19.85
CA MET A 549 -46.86 -20.97 -20.82
C MET A 549 -48.21 -20.82 -20.08
N PHE A 550 -48.59 -19.59 -19.76
CA PHE A 550 -49.95 -19.29 -19.31
C PHE A 550 -50.88 -19.37 -20.52
N VAL A 551 -51.64 -20.44 -20.64
CA VAL A 551 -52.76 -20.50 -21.55
C VAL A 551 -53.88 -19.73 -20.88
N LEU A 552 -54.18 -18.52 -21.36
CA LEU A 552 -55.39 -17.78 -21.03
C LEU A 552 -56.55 -18.48 -21.74
N GLY A 553 -57.37 -19.22 -20.97
CA GLY A 553 -58.63 -19.79 -21.43
C GLY A 553 -59.73 -18.74 -21.51
#